data_3b5234a105da9b38297bc1ace2a5e85a
#
_entry.id   3b5234a105da9b38297bc1ace2a5e85a
#
_cell.length_a   1.000
_cell.length_b   1.000
_cell.length_c   1.000
_cell.angle_alpha   90.00
_cell.angle_beta   90.00
_cell.angle_gamma   90.00
#
_symmetry.space_group_name_H-M   'P 1'
#
loop_
_entity.id
_entity.type
_entity.pdbx_description
1 polymer ?
#
loop_
_entity_poly.entity_id
_entity_poly.type
_entity_poly.pdbx_seq_one_letter_code
_entity_poly.pdbx_strand_id
1 'polypeptide(L)'
;ADITFMALHGSIGENGKLQATFDNLGIKYTGPNSLGCTLSMNKLVTKQIFKTSGVPTPRGTSLTVKTKDTRLDELGYYLPLVVKPCSNGSSIGVYICHTEEDYYDAIHKSFDIDNTDEVVIEPFIKGREFACGILAGKALPLVEIVPKDGLFDYANKYQAGGASEICPPVSLDAETQELIQRAGERAFEALRMDVYSRADFIVSDADGEFYCLEMNALPGMTAASLLPKAAKAAGYEYSELCEAIIQESMKARY
;
A
#
# COMPACT_ATOMS: atom_id res chain seq x y z
N ALA A 1 -22.99 20.16 6.33
CA ALA A 1 -21.53 20.20 6.10
C ALA A 1 -21.30 20.30 4.60
N ASP A 2 -20.31 21.06 4.18
CA ASP A 2 -20.03 21.30 2.77
C ASP A 2 -19.24 20.14 2.16
N ILE A 3 -18.45 19.44 2.98
CA ILE A 3 -17.69 18.24 2.61
C ILE A 3 -17.41 17.38 3.85
N THR A 4 -17.36 16.06 3.69
CA THR A 4 -16.99 15.09 4.74
C THR A 4 -15.51 14.78 4.64
N PHE A 5 -14.70 15.08 5.66
CA PHE A 5 -13.30 14.69 5.70
C PHE A 5 -13.17 13.21 6.06
N MET A 6 -12.63 12.41 5.13
CA MET A 6 -12.47 10.96 5.28
C MET A 6 -11.17 10.64 6.00
N ALA A 7 -11.22 10.45 7.31
CA ALA A 7 -10.08 10.04 8.14
C ALA A 7 -10.19 8.57 8.57
N LEU A 8 -10.62 7.70 7.65
CA LEU A 8 -10.89 6.28 7.90
C LEU A 8 -9.82 5.43 7.22
N HIS A 9 -8.87 4.94 7.99
CA HIS A 9 -7.88 3.97 7.50
C HIS A 9 -8.41 2.54 7.65
N GLY A 10 -8.06 1.65 6.70
CA GLY A 10 -8.46 0.25 6.72
C GLY A 10 -9.68 -0.09 5.87
N SER A 11 -10.12 -1.34 5.94
CA SER A 11 -11.01 -1.96 4.96
C SER A 11 -12.30 -1.19 4.63
N ILE A 12 -12.99 -0.66 5.63
CA ILE A 12 -14.27 0.08 5.40
C ILE A 12 -14.01 1.42 4.71
N GLY A 13 -12.95 2.12 5.08
CA GLY A 13 -12.59 3.41 4.48
C GLY A 13 -11.97 3.29 3.10
N GLU A 14 -11.26 2.20 2.81
CA GLU A 14 -10.37 2.07 1.66
C GLU A 14 -10.88 1.13 0.56
N ASN A 15 -11.99 0.39 0.77
CA ASN A 15 -12.49 -0.59 -0.20
C ASN A 15 -13.44 -0.03 -1.27
N GLY A 16 -13.69 1.27 -1.27
CA GLY A 16 -14.54 1.95 -2.24
C GLY A 16 -16.05 1.90 -1.96
N LYS A 17 -16.51 1.06 -1.03
CA LYS A 17 -17.96 0.90 -0.74
C LYS A 17 -18.57 2.16 -0.11
N LEU A 18 -17.85 2.77 0.83
CA LEU A 18 -18.31 4.00 1.47
C LEU A 18 -18.31 5.17 0.49
N GLN A 19 -17.26 5.28 -0.35
CA GLN A 19 -17.18 6.28 -1.40
C GLN A 19 -18.33 6.15 -2.40
N ALA A 20 -18.61 4.94 -2.89
CA ALA A 20 -19.74 4.67 -3.76
C ALA A 20 -21.09 5.01 -3.11
N THR A 21 -21.23 4.77 -1.81
CA THR A 21 -22.43 5.16 -1.05
C THR A 21 -22.59 6.67 -1.00
N PHE A 22 -21.51 7.41 -0.74
CA PHE A 22 -21.53 8.86 -0.71
C PHE A 22 -21.81 9.46 -2.10
N ASP A 23 -21.22 8.88 -3.15
CA ASP A 23 -21.49 9.27 -4.55
C ASP A 23 -22.99 9.13 -4.87
N ASN A 24 -23.61 8.00 -4.50
CA ASN A 24 -25.05 7.76 -4.71
C ASN A 24 -25.97 8.71 -3.91
N LEU A 25 -25.52 9.15 -2.73
CA LEU A 25 -26.27 10.06 -1.88
C LEU A 25 -25.98 11.54 -2.15
N GLY A 26 -25.08 11.86 -3.07
CA GLY A 26 -24.64 13.22 -3.34
C GLY A 26 -23.87 13.86 -2.18
N ILE A 27 -23.26 13.06 -1.30
CA ILE A 27 -22.46 13.52 -0.17
C ILE A 27 -21.03 13.77 -0.66
N LYS A 28 -20.55 15.00 -0.53
CA LYS A 28 -19.16 15.34 -0.85
C LYS A 28 -18.20 14.79 0.21
N TYR A 29 -17.08 14.23 -0.23
CA TYR A 29 -16.05 13.65 0.66
C TYR A 29 -14.65 13.89 0.13
N THR A 30 -13.65 13.84 1.03
CA THR A 30 -12.24 13.96 0.69
C THR A 30 -11.61 12.61 0.36
N GLY A 31 -10.47 12.64 -0.36
CA GLY A 31 -9.69 11.44 -0.69
C GLY A 31 -10.08 10.80 -2.02
N PRO A 32 -9.57 9.61 -2.35
CA PRO A 32 -9.78 8.97 -3.64
C PRO A 32 -11.24 8.57 -3.90
N ASN A 33 -11.57 8.45 -5.18
CA ASN A 33 -12.88 7.99 -5.64
C ASN A 33 -13.09 6.48 -5.36
N SER A 34 -14.33 6.02 -5.50
CA SER A 34 -14.70 4.63 -5.24
C SER A 34 -13.95 3.62 -6.13
N LEU A 35 -13.70 3.96 -7.40
CA LEU A 35 -12.98 3.08 -8.33
C LEU A 35 -11.52 2.89 -7.90
N GLY A 36 -10.78 3.98 -7.63
CA GLY A 36 -9.40 3.92 -7.18
C GLY A 36 -9.25 3.14 -5.88
N CYS A 37 -10.13 3.37 -4.91
CA CYS A 37 -10.19 2.61 -3.66
C CYS A 37 -10.41 1.10 -3.90
N THR A 38 -11.36 0.74 -4.77
CA THR A 38 -11.67 -0.67 -5.07
C THR A 38 -10.51 -1.37 -5.77
N LEU A 39 -9.88 -0.71 -6.75
CA LEU A 39 -8.75 -1.27 -7.50
C LEU A 39 -7.53 -1.48 -6.59
N SER A 40 -7.20 -0.51 -5.73
CA SER A 40 -6.04 -0.58 -4.83
C SER A 40 -6.22 -1.60 -3.71
N MET A 41 -7.46 -1.84 -3.27
CA MET A 41 -7.74 -2.80 -2.21
C MET A 41 -7.48 -4.25 -2.65
N ASN A 42 -7.70 -4.58 -3.91
CA ASN A 42 -7.44 -5.92 -4.46
C ASN A 42 -5.99 -6.02 -4.97
N LYS A 43 -5.12 -6.67 -4.19
CA LYS A 43 -3.67 -6.77 -4.48
C LYS A 43 -3.36 -7.45 -5.81
N LEU A 44 -4.15 -8.44 -6.24
CA LEU A 44 -3.93 -9.11 -7.52
C LEU A 44 -4.26 -8.19 -8.70
N VAL A 45 -5.40 -7.51 -8.63
CA VAL A 45 -5.80 -6.51 -9.64
C VAL A 45 -4.79 -5.38 -9.70
N THR A 46 -4.37 -4.86 -8.54
CA THR A 46 -3.30 -3.85 -8.43
C THR A 46 -2.03 -4.30 -9.16
N LYS A 47 -1.54 -5.52 -8.90
CA LYS A 47 -0.32 -6.06 -9.55
C LYS A 47 -0.48 -6.19 -11.06
N GLN A 48 -1.65 -6.61 -11.55
CA GLN A 48 -1.92 -6.69 -12.99
C GLN A 48 -1.89 -5.30 -13.65
N ILE A 49 -2.51 -4.31 -13.02
CA ILE A 49 -2.49 -2.91 -13.47
C ILE A 49 -1.06 -2.37 -13.45
N PHE A 50 -0.32 -2.56 -12.37
CA PHE A 50 1.08 -2.11 -12.24
C PHE A 50 1.95 -2.70 -13.35
N LYS A 51 1.86 -4.01 -13.59
CA LYS A 51 2.61 -4.69 -14.66
C LYS A 51 2.34 -4.08 -16.03
N THR A 52 1.07 -3.81 -16.36
CA THR A 52 0.70 -3.23 -17.68
C THR A 52 1.04 -1.75 -17.80
N SER A 53 1.16 -1.05 -16.68
CA SER A 53 1.49 0.38 -16.63
C SER A 53 2.99 0.65 -16.39
N GLY A 54 3.83 -0.39 -16.37
CA GLY A 54 5.27 -0.25 -16.19
C GLY A 54 5.68 0.19 -14.77
N VAL A 55 4.87 -0.12 -13.75
CA VAL A 55 5.23 0.03 -12.34
C VAL A 55 5.86 -1.28 -11.86
N PRO A 56 7.13 -1.28 -11.42
CA PRO A 56 7.77 -2.49 -10.90
C PRO A 56 6.99 -3.01 -9.68
N THR A 57 6.63 -4.29 -9.69
CA THR A 57 5.94 -4.96 -8.59
C THR A 57 6.37 -6.42 -8.52
N PRO A 58 6.45 -7.05 -7.33
CA PRO A 58 6.80 -8.46 -7.24
C PRO A 58 5.85 -9.32 -8.07
N ARG A 59 6.38 -10.33 -8.77
CA ARG A 59 5.52 -11.31 -9.45
C ARG A 59 4.63 -11.97 -8.40
N GLY A 60 3.32 -12.03 -8.64
CA GLY A 60 2.36 -12.67 -7.75
C GLY A 60 1.42 -13.61 -8.49
N THR A 61 0.95 -14.63 -7.78
CA THR A 61 -0.17 -15.48 -8.17
C THR A 61 -1.16 -15.55 -7.03
N SER A 62 -2.33 -16.12 -7.26
CA SER A 62 -3.33 -16.26 -6.20
C SER A 62 -3.88 -17.67 -6.10
N LEU A 63 -4.35 -18.00 -4.91
CA LEU A 63 -5.18 -19.16 -4.63
C LEU A 63 -6.54 -18.71 -4.12
N THR A 64 -7.57 -19.44 -4.51
CA THR A 64 -8.94 -19.31 -4.00
C THR A 64 -9.26 -20.48 -3.08
N VAL A 65 -10.39 -20.44 -2.40
CA VAL A 65 -10.88 -21.58 -1.58
C VAL A 65 -10.90 -22.91 -2.36
N LYS A 66 -11.11 -22.84 -3.69
CA LYS A 66 -11.14 -24.07 -4.55
C LYS A 66 -9.74 -24.59 -4.90
N THR A 67 -8.72 -23.77 -4.82
CA THR A 67 -7.34 -24.08 -5.21
C THR A 67 -6.36 -23.97 -4.05
N LYS A 68 -6.83 -23.79 -2.82
CA LYS A 68 -6.01 -23.59 -1.62
C LYS A 68 -5.03 -24.75 -1.32
N ASP A 69 -5.35 -25.95 -1.79
CA ASP A 69 -4.53 -27.15 -1.58
C ASP A 69 -3.50 -27.35 -2.71
N THR A 70 -3.31 -26.33 -3.60
CA THR A 70 -2.28 -26.38 -4.66
C THR A 70 -0.89 -26.51 -4.01
N ARG A 71 -0.11 -27.44 -4.52
CA ARG A 71 1.24 -27.69 -4.02
C ARG A 71 2.19 -26.57 -4.40
N LEU A 72 3.17 -26.31 -3.56
CA LEU A 72 4.15 -25.25 -3.78
C LEU A 72 4.93 -25.45 -5.10
N ASP A 73 5.31 -26.69 -5.41
CA ASP A 73 6.05 -27.04 -6.63
C ASP A 73 5.25 -26.79 -7.92
N GLU A 74 3.91 -26.83 -7.86
CA GLU A 74 3.02 -26.53 -9.00
C GLU A 74 2.93 -25.04 -9.30
N LEU A 75 3.23 -24.17 -8.32
CA LEU A 75 3.15 -22.72 -8.47
C LEU A 75 4.36 -22.12 -9.23
N GLY A 76 5.47 -22.83 -9.32
CA GLY A 76 6.71 -22.34 -9.93
C GLY A 76 7.34 -21.18 -9.14
N TYR A 77 7.20 -21.18 -7.81
CA TYR A 77 7.84 -20.27 -6.87
C TYR A 77 8.79 -21.02 -5.94
N TYR A 78 9.75 -20.28 -5.40
CA TYR A 78 10.76 -20.79 -4.47
C TYR A 78 10.70 -20.02 -3.16
N LEU A 79 10.97 -20.72 -2.06
CA LEU A 79 11.07 -20.13 -0.73
C LEU A 79 12.32 -19.21 -0.62
N PRO A 80 12.25 -18.14 0.17
CA PRO A 80 11.12 -17.73 0.98
C PRO A 80 10.03 -17.00 0.20
N LEU A 81 8.77 -17.12 0.66
CA LEU A 81 7.58 -16.53 0.04
C LEU A 81 6.83 -15.64 1.03
N VAL A 82 6.01 -14.75 0.49
CA VAL A 82 4.97 -14.04 1.24
C VAL A 82 3.60 -14.56 0.82
N VAL A 83 2.80 -14.91 1.81
CA VAL A 83 1.38 -15.28 1.67
C VAL A 83 0.56 -14.21 2.37
N LYS A 84 -0.45 -13.66 1.68
CA LYS A 84 -1.28 -12.59 2.23
C LYS A 84 -2.68 -12.58 1.63
N PRO A 85 -3.73 -12.20 2.39
CA PRO A 85 -5.07 -11.99 1.84
C PRO A 85 -5.06 -10.97 0.69
N CYS A 86 -5.84 -11.26 -0.36
CA CYS A 86 -5.91 -10.39 -1.54
C CYS A 86 -6.48 -9.01 -1.23
N SER A 87 -7.50 -8.94 -0.37
CA SER A 87 -8.32 -7.73 -0.16
C SER A 87 -8.32 -7.19 1.27
N ASN A 88 -7.31 -7.51 2.09
CA ASN A 88 -7.17 -6.98 3.43
C ASN A 88 -6.06 -5.91 3.51
N GLY A 89 -6.23 -4.96 4.44
CA GLY A 89 -5.26 -3.92 4.76
C GLY A 89 -4.52 -4.15 6.08
N SER A 90 -3.68 -3.18 6.48
CA SER A 90 -2.98 -3.13 7.79
C SER A 90 -2.10 -4.34 8.10
N SER A 91 -1.54 -5.00 7.09
CA SER A 91 -0.69 -6.21 7.21
C SER A 91 -1.33 -7.39 7.95
N ILE A 92 -2.66 -7.38 8.14
CA ILE A 92 -3.37 -8.49 8.75
C ILE A 92 -3.31 -9.70 7.82
N GLY A 93 -2.77 -10.82 8.34
CA GLY A 93 -2.64 -12.08 7.59
C GLY A 93 -1.49 -12.10 6.58
N VAL A 94 -0.48 -11.25 6.74
CA VAL A 94 0.76 -11.32 5.96
C VAL A 94 1.73 -12.27 6.65
N TYR A 95 2.13 -13.33 5.95
CA TYR A 95 3.03 -14.35 6.47
C TYR A 95 4.26 -14.49 5.57
N ILE A 96 5.45 -14.56 6.18
CA ILE A 96 6.69 -14.91 5.49
C ILE A 96 6.93 -16.41 5.72
N CYS A 97 7.02 -17.17 4.63
CA CYS A 97 7.16 -18.61 4.63
C CYS A 97 8.59 -18.98 4.25
N HIS A 98 9.32 -19.58 5.16
CA HIS A 98 10.68 -20.07 4.93
C HIS A 98 10.72 -21.58 4.59
N THR A 99 9.67 -22.30 4.95
CA THR A 99 9.50 -23.75 4.74
C THR A 99 8.17 -24.04 4.03
N GLU A 100 8.02 -25.26 3.49
CA GLU A 100 6.73 -25.71 2.94
C GLU A 100 5.65 -25.80 4.03
N GLU A 101 6.02 -26.16 5.26
CA GLU A 101 5.10 -26.18 6.39
C GLU A 101 4.56 -24.78 6.67
N ASP A 102 5.44 -23.75 6.71
CA ASP A 102 5.01 -22.35 6.84
C ASP A 102 4.05 -21.95 5.75
N TYR A 103 4.31 -22.39 4.50
CA TYR A 103 3.46 -22.06 3.35
C TYR A 103 2.04 -22.60 3.52
N TYR A 104 1.88 -23.90 3.83
CA TYR A 104 0.55 -24.48 4.00
C TYR A 104 -0.18 -23.88 5.22
N ASP A 105 0.53 -23.67 6.31
CA ASP A 105 0.01 -23.05 7.52
C ASP A 105 -0.48 -21.60 7.24
N ALA A 106 0.30 -20.83 6.49
CA ALA A 106 -0.06 -19.47 6.08
C ALA A 106 -1.29 -19.44 5.19
N ILE A 107 -1.42 -20.36 4.22
CA ILE A 107 -2.62 -20.49 3.38
C ILE A 107 -3.86 -20.75 4.24
N HIS A 108 -3.82 -21.73 5.13
CA HIS A 108 -4.95 -22.05 6.01
C HIS A 108 -5.32 -20.88 6.90
N LYS A 109 -4.35 -20.30 7.60
CA LYS A 109 -4.56 -19.13 8.45
C LYS A 109 -5.11 -17.90 7.68
N SER A 110 -4.69 -17.72 6.43
CA SER A 110 -5.20 -16.61 5.61
C SER A 110 -6.67 -16.80 5.23
N PHE A 111 -7.10 -18.03 4.93
CA PHE A 111 -8.51 -18.31 4.64
C PHE A 111 -9.41 -18.34 5.88
N ASP A 112 -8.84 -18.47 7.08
CA ASP A 112 -9.58 -18.35 8.35
C ASP A 112 -9.88 -16.88 8.72
N ILE A 113 -9.27 -15.93 8.03
CA ILE A 113 -9.55 -14.49 8.23
C ILE A 113 -10.88 -14.15 7.56
N ASP A 114 -11.76 -13.48 8.29
CA ASP A 114 -13.08 -13.07 7.81
C ASP A 114 -13.02 -12.36 6.45
N ASN A 115 -13.93 -12.78 5.55
CA ASN A 115 -14.06 -12.27 4.19
C ASN A 115 -12.85 -12.47 3.28
N THR A 116 -11.95 -13.42 3.59
CA THR A 116 -10.85 -13.80 2.70
C THR A 116 -11.32 -14.94 1.79
N ASP A 117 -11.49 -14.66 0.51
CA ASP A 117 -11.87 -15.60 -0.55
C ASP A 117 -10.73 -15.88 -1.53
N GLU A 118 -9.68 -15.06 -1.49
CA GLU A 118 -8.50 -15.14 -2.32
C GLU A 118 -7.24 -14.72 -1.57
N VAL A 119 -6.15 -15.46 -1.77
CA VAL A 119 -4.85 -15.26 -1.14
C VAL A 119 -3.80 -15.04 -2.22
N VAL A 120 -2.96 -14.03 -2.07
CA VAL A 120 -1.83 -13.73 -2.97
C VAL A 120 -0.56 -14.36 -2.42
N ILE A 121 0.20 -14.98 -3.33
CA ILE A 121 1.52 -15.55 -3.07
C ILE A 121 2.54 -14.83 -3.94
N GLU A 122 3.64 -14.38 -3.34
CA GLU A 122 4.71 -13.67 -4.03
C GLU A 122 6.07 -14.01 -3.42
N PRO A 123 7.20 -13.85 -4.17
CA PRO A 123 8.53 -13.97 -3.60
C PRO A 123 8.73 -13.01 -2.43
N PHE A 124 9.35 -13.46 -1.36
CA PHE A 124 9.82 -12.57 -0.30
C PHE A 124 11.02 -11.78 -0.82
N ILE A 125 10.92 -10.46 -0.78
CA ILE A 125 12.02 -9.56 -1.10
C ILE A 125 12.60 -9.04 0.21
N LYS A 126 13.87 -9.38 0.48
CA LYS A 126 14.61 -8.77 1.57
C LYS A 126 15.11 -7.41 1.12
N GLY A 127 14.85 -6.36 1.91
CA GLY A 127 15.23 -5.01 1.51
C GLY A 127 14.78 -3.94 2.49
N ARG A 128 14.97 -2.68 2.09
CA ARG A 128 14.57 -1.49 2.83
C ARG A 128 13.22 -0.99 2.31
N GLU A 129 12.36 -0.55 3.23
CA GLU A 129 11.02 -0.10 2.88
C GLU A 129 10.91 1.41 2.84
N PHE A 130 10.17 1.91 1.85
CA PHE A 130 9.95 3.33 1.60
C PHE A 130 8.47 3.59 1.32
N ALA A 131 7.94 4.62 1.97
CA ALA A 131 6.61 5.14 1.68
C ALA A 131 6.71 6.37 0.78
N CYS A 132 5.96 6.37 -0.31
CA CYS A 132 5.82 7.49 -1.23
C CYS A 132 4.41 8.07 -1.10
N GLY A 133 4.26 9.20 -0.40
CA GLY A 133 3.02 9.96 -0.38
C GLY A 133 2.80 10.63 -1.73
N ILE A 134 1.57 10.63 -2.21
CA ILE A 134 1.17 11.35 -3.43
C ILE A 134 0.04 12.33 -3.06
N LEU A 135 0.18 13.59 -3.44
CA LEU A 135 -0.83 14.65 -3.28
C LEU A 135 -1.06 15.33 -4.63
N ALA A 136 -2.32 15.42 -5.05
CA ALA A 136 -2.70 16.01 -6.33
C ALA A 136 -1.92 15.43 -7.54
N GLY A 137 -1.65 14.11 -7.50
CA GLY A 137 -0.88 13.41 -8.53
C GLY A 137 0.62 13.64 -8.50
N LYS A 138 1.15 14.34 -7.49
CA LYS A 138 2.58 14.63 -7.32
C LYS A 138 3.14 13.90 -6.11
N ALA A 139 4.27 13.22 -6.31
CA ALA A 139 4.98 12.55 -5.24
C ALA A 139 5.59 13.54 -4.26
N LEU A 140 5.41 13.27 -2.97
CA LEU A 140 6.07 13.93 -1.86
C LEU A 140 7.45 13.28 -1.62
N PRO A 141 8.33 13.90 -0.80
CA PRO A 141 9.56 13.26 -0.36
C PRO A 141 9.29 11.87 0.24
N LEU A 142 10.15 10.91 -0.08
CA LEU A 142 10.02 9.55 0.44
C LEU A 142 10.23 9.51 1.96
N VAL A 143 9.59 8.56 2.61
CA VAL A 143 9.84 8.22 4.02
C VAL A 143 10.42 6.82 4.10
N GLU A 144 11.63 6.68 4.62
CA GLU A 144 12.24 5.37 4.90
C GLU A 144 11.69 4.84 6.22
N ILE A 145 11.30 3.56 6.24
CA ILE A 145 10.80 2.87 7.42
C ILE A 145 11.88 1.91 7.90
N VAL A 146 12.54 2.28 9.01
CA VAL A 146 13.66 1.51 9.59
C VAL A 146 13.17 0.80 10.84
N PRO A 147 13.05 -0.55 10.85
CA PRO A 147 12.70 -1.33 12.03
C PRO A 147 13.75 -1.13 13.14
N LYS A 148 13.33 -0.94 14.41
CA LYS A 148 14.25 -0.69 15.52
C LYS A 148 15.15 -1.87 15.87
N ASP A 149 14.68 -3.10 15.67
CA ASP A 149 15.39 -4.32 16.09
C ASP A 149 16.07 -5.08 14.95
N GLY A 150 16.18 -4.48 13.75
CA GLY A 150 16.84 -5.10 12.59
C GLY A 150 16.20 -6.40 12.09
N LEU A 151 15.13 -6.86 12.70
CA LEU A 151 14.35 -8.03 12.32
C LEU A 151 13.04 -7.57 11.68
N PHE A 152 12.86 -7.93 10.42
CA PHE A 152 11.58 -7.78 9.72
C PHE A 152 10.55 -8.75 10.31
N ASP A 153 10.05 -8.45 11.52
CA ASP A 153 8.84 -9.07 12.02
C ASP A 153 7.65 -8.18 11.64
N TYR A 154 6.90 -8.64 10.65
CA TYR A 154 5.70 -7.95 10.17
C TYR A 154 4.68 -7.68 11.29
N ALA A 155 4.68 -8.49 12.35
CA ALA A 155 3.80 -8.31 13.50
C ALA A 155 4.16 -7.06 14.34
N ASN A 156 5.43 -6.63 14.34
CA ASN A 156 5.91 -5.48 15.12
C ASN A 156 5.86 -4.14 14.38
N LYS A 157 5.57 -4.15 13.08
CA LYS A 157 5.63 -2.96 12.20
C LYS A 157 4.61 -1.88 12.56
N TYR A 158 3.48 -2.27 13.15
CA TYR A 158 2.36 -1.38 13.48
C TYR A 158 2.16 -1.13 14.97
N GLN A 159 3.02 -1.67 15.83
CA GLN A 159 3.02 -1.27 17.24
C GLN A 159 3.64 0.12 17.37
N ALA A 160 2.95 1.01 18.07
CA ALA A 160 3.42 2.38 18.30
C ALA A 160 4.86 2.37 18.84
N GLY A 161 5.81 2.87 18.04
CA GLY A 161 7.23 2.92 18.42
C GLY A 161 8.12 1.80 17.87
N GLY A 162 7.63 0.89 17.02
CA GLY A 162 8.41 -0.25 16.47
C GLY A 162 9.39 0.10 15.35
N ALA A 163 9.23 1.25 14.67
CA ALA A 163 10.11 1.68 13.59
C ALA A 163 10.55 3.14 13.76
N SER A 164 11.71 3.49 13.20
CA SER A 164 12.14 4.87 12.97
C SER A 164 11.79 5.27 11.54
N GLU A 165 11.34 6.49 11.34
CA GLU A 165 10.89 7.01 10.05
C GLU A 165 11.74 8.20 9.66
N ILE A 166 12.50 8.09 8.57
CA ILE A 166 13.47 9.09 8.10
C ILE A 166 12.92 9.76 6.84
N CYS A 167 12.73 11.06 6.86
CA CYS A 167 12.20 11.83 5.73
C CYS A 167 12.96 13.15 5.54
N PRO A 168 13.56 13.42 4.37
CA PRO A 168 13.81 12.47 3.27
C PRO A 168 14.82 11.39 3.67
N PRO A 169 14.81 10.22 2.99
CA PRO A 169 15.77 9.14 3.29
C PRO A 169 17.19 9.56 2.94
N VAL A 170 18.15 9.16 3.77
CA VAL A 170 19.58 9.38 3.53
C VAL A 170 20.27 8.13 2.96
N SER A 171 19.57 7.01 2.96
CA SER A 171 20.08 5.70 2.53
C SER A 171 19.97 5.46 1.02
N LEU A 172 19.27 6.33 0.28
CA LEU A 172 19.13 6.30 -1.18
C LEU A 172 19.75 7.55 -1.80
N ASP A 173 20.41 7.38 -2.95
CA ASP A 173 20.81 8.51 -3.78
C ASP A 173 19.59 9.22 -4.41
N ALA A 174 19.80 10.45 -4.88
CA ALA A 174 18.74 11.29 -5.40
C ALA A 174 18.07 10.72 -6.67
N GLU A 175 18.85 10.02 -7.51
CA GLU A 175 18.33 9.40 -8.74
C GLU A 175 17.35 8.26 -8.41
N THR A 176 17.73 7.38 -7.49
CA THR A 176 16.86 6.28 -7.03
C THR A 176 15.59 6.82 -6.35
N GLN A 177 15.72 7.89 -5.54
CA GLN A 177 14.55 8.53 -4.94
C GLN A 177 13.59 9.05 -6.01
N GLU A 178 14.10 9.74 -7.04
CA GLU A 178 13.29 10.27 -8.15
C GLU A 178 12.61 9.13 -8.95
N LEU A 179 13.31 8.03 -9.21
CA LEU A 179 12.73 6.87 -9.89
C LEU A 179 11.56 6.26 -9.12
N ILE A 180 11.70 6.10 -7.80
CA ILE A 180 10.62 5.60 -6.91
C ILE A 180 9.44 6.59 -6.90
N GLN A 181 9.69 7.90 -6.80
CA GLN A 181 8.66 8.92 -6.84
C GLN A 181 7.87 8.90 -8.15
N ARG A 182 8.55 8.82 -9.29
CA ARG A 182 7.91 8.67 -10.61
C ARG A 182 7.10 7.37 -10.73
N ALA A 183 7.59 6.28 -10.15
CA ALA A 183 6.84 5.02 -10.10
C ALA A 183 5.57 5.16 -9.22
N GLY A 184 5.65 5.88 -8.11
CA GLY A 184 4.51 6.22 -7.26
C GLY A 184 3.45 7.06 -7.99
N GLU A 185 3.86 8.11 -8.70
CA GLU A 185 2.95 8.93 -9.52
C GLU A 185 2.27 8.08 -10.61
N ARG A 186 3.04 7.20 -11.28
CA ARG A 186 2.50 6.27 -12.29
C ARG A 186 1.53 5.26 -11.69
N ALA A 187 1.82 4.73 -10.51
CA ALA A 187 0.93 3.82 -9.78
C ALA A 187 -0.40 4.51 -9.42
N PHE A 188 -0.33 5.75 -8.95
CA PHE A 188 -1.48 6.59 -8.66
C PHE A 188 -2.38 6.78 -9.88
N GLU A 189 -1.80 7.18 -11.01
CA GLU A 189 -2.53 7.36 -12.27
C GLU A 189 -3.12 6.05 -12.80
N ALA A 190 -2.35 4.97 -12.77
CA ALA A 190 -2.77 3.66 -13.27
C ALA A 190 -3.97 3.10 -12.51
N LEU A 191 -4.02 3.30 -11.19
CA LEU A 191 -5.14 2.91 -10.34
C LEU A 191 -6.30 3.91 -10.33
N ARG A 192 -6.25 4.94 -11.18
CA ARG A 192 -7.29 5.97 -11.24
C ARG A 192 -7.53 6.66 -9.90
N MET A 193 -6.48 6.79 -9.10
CA MET A 193 -6.55 7.57 -7.87
C MET A 193 -6.76 9.04 -8.18
N ASP A 194 -7.43 9.73 -7.27
CA ASP A 194 -7.49 11.19 -7.23
C ASP A 194 -7.14 11.70 -5.83
N VAL A 195 -6.90 12.97 -5.69
CA VAL A 195 -6.59 13.72 -4.47
C VAL A 195 -5.28 13.31 -3.80
N TYR A 196 -5.23 12.17 -3.11
CA TYR A 196 -4.03 11.71 -2.41
C TYR A 196 -4.03 10.20 -2.20
N SER A 197 -2.86 9.64 -1.98
CA SER A 197 -2.65 8.24 -1.59
C SER A 197 -1.22 8.04 -1.07
N ARG A 198 -0.86 6.78 -0.72
CA ARG A 198 0.50 6.39 -0.37
C ARG A 198 0.84 5.08 -1.07
N ALA A 199 1.91 5.07 -1.86
CA ALA A 199 2.48 3.86 -2.42
C ALA A 199 3.61 3.35 -1.50
N ASP A 200 3.60 2.06 -1.19
CA ASP A 200 4.64 1.43 -0.37
C ASP A 200 5.59 0.64 -1.26
N PHE A 201 6.88 0.92 -1.13
CA PHE A 201 7.96 0.34 -1.93
C PHE A 201 8.95 -0.43 -1.08
N ILE A 202 9.61 -1.41 -1.69
CA ILE A 202 10.78 -2.07 -1.14
C ILE A 202 11.93 -1.95 -2.14
N VAL A 203 13.13 -1.61 -1.64
CA VAL A 203 14.38 -1.65 -2.41
C VAL A 203 15.13 -2.90 -1.99
N SER A 204 15.34 -3.81 -2.93
CA SER A 204 15.93 -5.13 -2.70
C SER A 204 17.42 -5.03 -2.34
N ASP A 205 17.83 -5.77 -1.30
CA ASP A 205 19.23 -5.88 -0.89
C ASP A 205 20.06 -6.70 -1.89
N ALA A 206 19.40 -7.52 -2.73
CA ALA A 206 20.08 -8.45 -3.62
C ALA A 206 20.60 -7.78 -4.90
N ASP A 207 19.84 -6.86 -5.45
CA ASP A 207 20.11 -6.26 -6.77
C ASP A 207 19.95 -4.74 -6.80
N GLY A 208 19.44 -4.12 -5.70
CA GLY A 208 19.18 -2.69 -5.63
C GLY A 208 17.92 -2.24 -6.39
N GLU A 209 17.20 -3.17 -7.02
CA GLU A 209 15.96 -2.87 -7.73
C GLU A 209 14.84 -2.53 -6.72
N PHE A 210 13.88 -1.71 -7.14
CA PHE A 210 12.75 -1.36 -6.30
C PHE A 210 11.43 -1.93 -6.84
N TYR A 211 10.52 -2.24 -5.92
CA TYR A 211 9.21 -2.81 -6.23
C TYR A 211 8.12 -2.12 -5.42
N CYS A 212 7.03 -1.75 -6.09
CA CYS A 212 5.81 -1.27 -5.44
C CYS A 212 5.03 -2.47 -4.89
N LEU A 213 4.82 -2.48 -3.58
CA LEU A 213 4.13 -3.56 -2.88
C LEU A 213 2.62 -3.39 -2.92
N GLU A 214 2.15 -2.16 -2.67
CA GLU A 214 0.72 -1.79 -2.62
C GLU A 214 0.50 -0.28 -2.73
N MET A 215 -0.75 0.13 -2.93
CA MET A 215 -1.23 1.50 -2.86
C MET A 215 -2.30 1.61 -1.78
N ASN A 216 -2.08 2.49 -0.81
CA ASN A 216 -3.04 2.79 0.26
C ASN A 216 -3.89 4.00 -0.15
N ALA A 217 -5.20 3.79 -0.29
CA ALA A 217 -6.13 4.82 -0.74
C ALA A 217 -6.32 5.94 0.30
N LEU A 218 -6.53 5.57 1.56
CA LEU A 218 -6.65 6.51 2.68
C LEU A 218 -5.55 6.23 3.73
N PRO A 219 -4.31 6.64 3.47
CA PRO A 219 -3.23 6.47 4.43
C PRO A 219 -3.52 7.22 5.73
N GLY A 220 -2.90 6.77 6.83
CA GLY A 220 -3.05 7.38 8.14
C GLY A 220 -2.79 8.90 8.11
N MET A 221 -3.63 9.64 8.81
CA MET A 221 -3.64 11.11 8.85
C MET A 221 -3.38 11.66 10.26
N THR A 222 -2.78 10.88 11.18
CA THR A 222 -2.28 11.47 12.44
C THR A 222 -0.99 12.26 12.18
N ALA A 223 -0.64 13.19 13.04
CA ALA A 223 0.60 13.96 12.90
C ALA A 223 1.87 13.06 12.86
N ALA A 224 1.79 11.84 13.39
CA ALA A 224 2.87 10.85 13.36
C ALA A 224 2.82 9.94 12.11
N SER A 225 1.80 10.04 11.27
CA SER A 225 1.65 9.18 10.09
C SER A 225 2.60 9.57 8.95
N LEU A 226 2.91 8.60 8.08
CA LEU A 226 3.90 8.74 7.01
C LEU A 226 3.55 9.85 6.00
N LEU A 227 2.27 9.96 5.59
CA LEU A 227 1.85 10.99 4.63
C LEU A 227 2.02 12.42 5.19
N PRO A 228 1.55 12.77 6.42
CA PRO A 228 1.83 14.07 7.03
C PRO A 228 3.32 14.36 7.22
N LYS A 229 4.16 13.34 7.52
CA LYS A 229 5.62 13.53 7.60
C LYS A 229 6.23 13.89 6.24
N ALA A 230 5.83 13.17 5.18
CA ALA A 230 6.26 13.48 3.82
C ALA A 230 5.82 14.89 3.39
N ALA A 231 4.57 15.27 3.69
CA ALA A 231 4.04 16.59 3.41
C ALA A 231 4.79 17.70 4.16
N LYS A 232 5.13 17.48 5.44
CA LYS A 232 5.95 18.41 6.21
C LYS A 232 7.34 18.61 5.62
N ALA A 233 7.98 17.54 5.14
CA ALA A 233 9.26 17.63 4.43
C ALA A 233 9.15 18.39 3.10
N ALA A 234 7.97 18.39 2.48
CA ALA A 234 7.65 19.19 1.29
C ALA A 234 7.23 20.64 1.62
N GLY A 235 7.20 21.03 2.90
CA GLY A 235 6.89 22.40 3.34
C GLY A 235 5.42 22.65 3.72
N TYR A 236 4.57 21.61 3.80
CA TYR A 236 3.19 21.74 4.27
C TYR A 236 3.12 21.61 5.78
N GLU A 237 2.54 22.58 6.45
CA GLU A 237 2.06 22.34 7.81
C GLU A 237 0.83 21.41 7.78
N TYR A 238 0.53 20.76 8.92
CA TYR A 238 -0.55 19.76 8.97
C TYR A 238 -1.92 20.33 8.56
N SER A 239 -2.22 21.56 8.96
CA SER A 239 -3.46 22.26 8.58
C SER A 239 -3.51 22.57 7.09
N GLU A 240 -2.37 22.95 6.49
CA GLU A 240 -2.24 23.22 5.06
C GLU A 240 -2.42 21.95 4.23
N LEU A 241 -1.89 20.81 4.71
CA LEU A 241 -2.14 19.52 4.10
C LEU A 241 -3.64 19.17 4.11
N CYS A 242 -4.32 19.33 5.24
CA CYS A 242 -5.76 19.07 5.33
C CYS A 242 -6.56 19.98 4.39
N GLU A 243 -6.20 21.26 4.32
CA GLU A 243 -6.83 22.20 3.40
C GLU A 243 -6.57 21.84 1.94
N ALA A 244 -5.34 21.49 1.59
CA ALA A 244 -4.99 21.04 0.23
C ALA A 244 -5.80 19.80 -0.18
N ILE A 245 -5.96 18.82 0.72
CA ILE A 245 -6.80 17.63 0.49
C ILE A 245 -8.26 18.02 0.23
N ILE A 246 -8.82 18.95 0.99
CA ILE A 246 -10.19 19.45 0.79
C ILE A 246 -10.30 20.13 -0.59
N GLN A 247 -9.40 21.04 -0.89
CA GLN A 247 -9.39 21.80 -2.15
C GLN A 247 -9.25 20.85 -3.35
N GLU A 248 -8.31 19.92 -3.31
CA GLU A 248 -8.11 18.96 -4.40
C GLU A 248 -9.32 18.02 -4.56
N SER A 249 -9.98 17.63 -3.45
CA SER A 249 -11.22 16.84 -3.53
C SER A 249 -12.35 17.60 -4.21
N MET A 250 -12.47 18.90 -3.92
CA MET A 250 -13.48 19.77 -4.56
C MET A 250 -13.19 19.95 -6.04
N LYS A 251 -11.94 20.11 -6.46
CA LYS A 251 -11.55 20.23 -7.87
C LYS A 251 -11.74 18.93 -8.66
N ALA A 252 -11.42 17.78 -8.04
CA ALA A 252 -11.44 16.50 -8.73
C ALA A 252 -12.85 16.01 -9.07
N ARG A 253 -13.87 16.34 -8.23
CA ARG A 253 -15.19 15.73 -8.34
C ARG A 253 -16.39 16.65 -8.25
N TYR A 254 -16.21 17.92 -7.83
CA TYR A 254 -17.31 18.85 -7.57
C TYR A 254 -17.08 20.23 -8.17
#